data_960aa23df3e2694dbd177e87005ce3dd
#
_entry.id   960aa23df3e2694dbd177e87005ce3dd
#
_cell.length_a   1.000
_cell.length_b   1.000
_cell.length_c   1.000
_cell.angle_alpha   90.00
_cell.angle_beta   90.00
_cell.angle_gamma   90.00
#
_symmetry.space_group_name_H-M   'P 1'
#
loop_
_entity.id
_entity.type
_entity.pdbx_description
1 polymer ?
#
loop_
_entity_poly.entity_id
_entity_poly.type
_entity_poly.pdbx_seq_one_letter_code
_entity_poly.pdbx_strand_id
1 'polypeptide(L)'
;MTEAQDVVKNWILKANNDLKTGKDEMETDEPATDTICFHMQQCVEKYLKGYLVFHEVDFRKTHDIAELIELCKSVSEKFEELYSMDADSLTVYAAEIRYPDDFYMPTLEETRDCIDIAVKAMEFVKEELKKDGYQFPGEEQTLPESQIDEESPNQGSNNQA
;
A
#
# COMPACT_ATOMS: atom_id res chain seq x y z
N MET A 1 -6.95 18.56 7.25
CA MET A 1 -6.73 17.72 6.07
C MET A 1 -7.26 18.42 4.83
N THR A 2 -6.52 18.36 3.73
CA THR A 2 -6.97 18.87 2.46
C THR A 2 -7.91 17.86 1.78
N GLU A 3 -8.73 18.30 0.84
CA GLU A 3 -9.60 17.44 0.03
C GLU A 3 -8.80 16.34 -0.68
N ALA A 4 -7.61 16.65 -1.20
CA ALA A 4 -6.72 15.67 -1.82
C ALA A 4 -6.24 14.59 -0.84
N GLN A 5 -5.93 14.95 0.41
CA GLN A 5 -5.57 13.98 1.46
C GLN A 5 -6.72 13.04 1.82
N ASP A 6 -7.96 13.55 1.80
CA ASP A 6 -9.15 12.73 2.01
C ASP A 6 -9.35 11.71 0.88
N VAL A 7 -9.06 12.09 -0.37
CA VAL A 7 -9.13 11.19 -1.52
C VAL A 7 -8.07 10.09 -1.40
N VAL A 8 -6.83 10.41 -1.03
CA VAL A 8 -5.76 9.43 -0.77
C VAL A 8 -6.19 8.45 0.32
N LYS A 9 -6.71 8.95 1.44
CA LYS A 9 -7.21 8.13 2.54
C LYS A 9 -8.30 7.15 2.08
N ASN A 10 -9.20 7.61 1.22
CA ASN A 10 -10.28 6.76 0.69
C ASN A 10 -9.75 5.64 -0.22
N TRP A 11 -8.75 5.93 -1.07
CA TRP A 11 -8.09 4.89 -1.86
C TRP A 11 -7.46 3.81 -0.99
N ILE A 12 -6.72 4.23 0.04
CA ILE A 12 -6.04 3.33 0.97
C ILE A 12 -7.05 2.50 1.78
N LEU A 13 -8.12 3.12 2.26
CA LEU A 13 -9.18 2.42 3.00
C LEU A 13 -9.80 1.30 2.15
N LYS A 14 -10.12 1.60 0.91
CA LYS A 14 -10.69 0.60 -0.03
C LYS A 14 -9.69 -0.50 -0.36
N ALA A 15 -8.43 -0.14 -0.56
CA ALA A 15 -7.37 -1.12 -0.79
C ALA A 15 -7.20 -2.07 0.41
N ASN A 16 -7.20 -1.53 1.62
CA ASN A 16 -7.12 -2.33 2.85
C ASN A 16 -8.33 -3.26 3.02
N ASN A 17 -9.53 -2.81 2.63
CA ASN A 17 -10.72 -3.65 2.65
C ASN A 17 -10.61 -4.81 1.64
N ASP A 18 -10.06 -4.57 0.45
CA ASP A 18 -9.79 -5.65 -0.51
C ASP A 18 -8.83 -6.69 0.06
N LEU A 19 -7.75 -6.26 0.68
CA LEU A 19 -6.78 -7.17 1.30
C LEU A 19 -7.41 -7.98 2.43
N LYS A 20 -8.14 -7.31 3.32
CA LYS A 20 -8.86 -7.95 4.43
C LYS A 20 -9.84 -9.00 3.92
N THR A 21 -10.65 -8.64 2.94
CA THR A 21 -11.65 -9.56 2.36
C THR A 21 -10.98 -10.80 1.78
N GLY A 22 -9.91 -10.65 1.03
CA GLY A 22 -9.18 -11.78 0.46
C GLY A 22 -8.53 -12.67 1.52
N LYS A 23 -7.91 -12.07 2.52
CA LYS A 23 -7.31 -12.83 3.64
C LYS A 23 -8.35 -13.59 4.46
N ASP A 24 -9.47 -12.97 4.77
CA ASP A 24 -10.55 -13.61 5.55
C ASP A 24 -11.17 -14.77 4.75
N GLU A 25 -11.42 -14.59 3.45
CA GLU A 25 -11.93 -15.65 2.59
C GLU A 25 -10.97 -16.84 2.48
N MET A 26 -9.65 -16.58 2.47
CA MET A 26 -8.62 -17.62 2.41
C MET A 26 -8.67 -18.58 3.61
N GLU A 27 -9.17 -18.13 4.76
CA GLU A 27 -9.29 -18.92 5.99
C GLU A 27 -10.56 -19.80 6.03
N THR A 28 -11.42 -19.72 5.02
CA THR A 28 -12.62 -20.55 4.94
C THR A 28 -12.27 -21.98 4.47
N ASP A 29 -13.20 -22.92 4.66
CA ASP A 29 -12.98 -24.33 4.28
C ASP A 29 -12.82 -24.51 2.76
N GLU A 30 -13.58 -23.74 1.98
CA GLU A 30 -13.55 -23.75 0.52
C GLU A 30 -13.37 -22.34 -0.03
N PRO A 31 -12.13 -21.79 0.00
CA PRO A 31 -11.89 -20.43 -0.43
C PRO A 31 -12.30 -20.19 -1.90
N ALA A 32 -12.98 -19.07 -2.15
CA ALA A 32 -13.28 -18.59 -3.51
C ALA A 32 -12.01 -17.96 -4.12
N THR A 33 -11.15 -18.78 -4.71
CA THR A 33 -9.81 -18.41 -5.14
C THR A 33 -9.77 -17.32 -6.23
N ASP A 34 -10.70 -17.34 -7.17
CA ASP A 34 -10.85 -16.30 -8.20
C ASP A 34 -11.18 -14.94 -7.58
N THR A 35 -12.08 -14.92 -6.61
CA THR A 35 -12.48 -13.71 -5.90
C THR A 35 -11.35 -13.14 -5.06
N ILE A 36 -10.58 -14.01 -4.38
CA ILE A 36 -9.40 -13.59 -3.61
C ILE A 36 -8.37 -12.93 -4.53
N CYS A 37 -8.01 -13.58 -5.62
CA CYS A 37 -7.02 -13.02 -6.57
C CYS A 37 -7.50 -11.70 -7.17
N PHE A 38 -8.78 -11.55 -7.47
CA PHE A 38 -9.36 -10.28 -7.87
C PHE A 38 -9.17 -9.19 -6.81
N HIS A 39 -9.46 -9.48 -5.53
CA HIS A 39 -9.26 -8.52 -4.45
C HIS A 39 -7.78 -8.16 -4.25
N MET A 40 -6.85 -9.08 -4.49
CA MET A 40 -5.42 -8.79 -4.42
C MET A 40 -4.98 -7.82 -5.51
N GLN A 41 -5.47 -8.04 -6.74
CA GLN A 41 -5.27 -7.09 -7.84
C GLN A 41 -5.85 -5.72 -7.49
N GLN A 42 -7.07 -5.65 -6.98
CA GLN A 42 -7.70 -4.40 -6.58
C GLN A 42 -6.95 -3.68 -5.46
N CYS A 43 -6.41 -4.42 -4.51
CA CYS A 43 -5.60 -3.85 -3.43
C CYS A 43 -4.39 -3.10 -3.98
N VAL A 44 -3.61 -3.75 -4.83
CA VAL A 44 -2.39 -3.14 -5.42
C VAL A 44 -2.76 -1.96 -6.33
N GLU A 45 -3.74 -2.13 -7.20
CA GLU A 45 -4.24 -1.04 -8.07
C GLU A 45 -4.59 0.20 -7.26
N LYS A 46 -5.33 0.04 -6.18
CA LYS A 46 -5.79 1.17 -5.34
C LYS A 46 -4.66 1.83 -4.56
N TYR A 47 -3.68 1.08 -4.09
CA TYR A 47 -2.49 1.68 -3.46
C TYR A 47 -1.69 2.52 -4.44
N LEU A 48 -1.49 2.04 -5.66
CA LEU A 48 -0.80 2.80 -6.72
C LEU A 48 -1.57 4.07 -7.08
N LYS A 49 -2.89 3.98 -7.23
CA LYS A 49 -3.75 5.15 -7.49
C LYS A 49 -3.71 6.15 -6.34
N GLY A 50 -3.71 5.68 -5.09
CA GLY A 50 -3.54 6.53 -3.92
C GLY A 50 -2.21 7.29 -3.93
N TYR A 51 -1.13 6.62 -4.28
CA TYR A 51 0.19 7.25 -4.44
C TYR A 51 0.19 8.33 -5.52
N LEU A 52 -0.41 8.03 -6.68
CA LEU A 52 -0.50 8.99 -7.79
C LEU A 52 -1.34 10.22 -7.42
N VAL A 53 -2.46 10.02 -6.73
CA VAL A 53 -3.28 11.14 -6.24
C VAL A 53 -2.49 12.00 -5.25
N PHE A 54 -1.73 11.39 -4.35
CA PHE A 54 -0.89 12.13 -3.40
C PHE A 54 0.14 13.03 -4.09
N HIS A 55 0.69 12.56 -5.21
CA HIS A 55 1.67 13.30 -6.02
C HIS A 55 1.06 14.13 -7.15
N GLU A 56 -0.26 14.24 -7.21
CA GLU A 56 -0.97 15.03 -8.22
C GLU A 56 -0.66 14.58 -9.66
N VAL A 57 -0.46 13.27 -9.85
CA VAL A 57 -0.25 12.65 -11.17
C VAL A 57 -1.57 12.11 -11.69
N ASP A 58 -2.00 12.62 -12.84
CA ASP A 58 -3.23 12.14 -13.49
C ASP A 58 -3.04 10.75 -14.09
N PHE A 59 -4.09 9.95 -14.03
CA PHE A 59 -4.14 8.63 -14.66
C PHE A 59 -5.53 8.40 -15.27
N ARG A 60 -5.54 7.65 -16.36
CA ARG A 60 -6.80 7.23 -16.97
C ARG A 60 -7.47 6.13 -16.13
N LYS A 61 -8.75 5.85 -16.39
CA LYS A 61 -9.41 4.68 -15.82
C LYS A 61 -8.76 3.43 -16.42
N THR A 62 -7.95 2.73 -15.63
CA THR A 62 -7.25 1.53 -16.02
C THR A 62 -7.22 0.53 -14.86
N HIS A 63 -7.13 -0.74 -15.19
CA HIS A 63 -6.86 -1.84 -14.26
C HIS A 63 -5.48 -2.46 -14.53
N ASP A 64 -4.70 -1.87 -15.42
CA ASP A 64 -3.36 -2.32 -15.76
C ASP A 64 -2.34 -1.83 -14.72
N ILE A 65 -1.87 -2.75 -13.89
CA ILE A 65 -0.90 -2.44 -12.83
C ILE A 65 0.43 -1.96 -13.42
N ALA A 66 0.91 -2.54 -14.53
CA ALA A 66 2.15 -2.11 -15.17
C ALA A 66 2.07 -0.64 -15.61
N GLU A 67 0.95 -0.20 -16.17
CA GLU A 67 0.73 1.19 -16.53
C GLU A 67 0.81 2.12 -15.30
N LEU A 68 0.20 1.72 -14.20
CA LEU A 68 0.25 2.48 -12.95
C LEU A 68 1.65 2.52 -12.34
N ILE A 69 2.40 1.42 -12.41
CA ILE A 69 3.80 1.39 -11.97
C ILE A 69 4.64 2.39 -12.78
N GLU A 70 4.46 2.42 -14.10
CA GLU A 70 5.21 3.37 -14.96
C GLU A 70 4.90 4.82 -14.62
N LEU A 71 3.65 5.14 -14.31
CA LEU A 71 3.29 6.48 -13.83
C LEU A 71 3.95 6.79 -12.47
N CYS A 72 3.96 5.84 -11.54
CA CYS A 72 4.63 5.99 -10.25
C CYS A 72 6.15 6.16 -10.43
N LYS A 73 6.76 5.48 -11.38
CA LYS A 73 8.19 5.64 -11.73
C LYS A 73 8.54 7.05 -12.20
N SER A 74 7.61 7.77 -12.77
CA SER A 74 7.82 9.19 -13.12
C SER A 74 8.04 10.07 -11.89
N VAL A 75 7.59 9.64 -10.73
CA VAL A 75 7.80 10.29 -9.43
C VAL A 75 9.03 9.74 -8.72
N SER A 76 9.16 8.41 -8.67
CA SER A 76 10.26 7.70 -8.02
C SER A 76 10.64 6.43 -8.77
N GLU A 77 11.87 6.38 -9.27
CA GLU A 77 12.41 5.21 -9.97
C GLU A 77 12.41 3.93 -9.12
N LYS A 78 12.30 4.05 -7.79
CA LYS A 78 12.22 2.90 -6.87
C LYS A 78 11.03 1.99 -7.14
N PHE A 79 9.97 2.51 -7.77
CA PHE A 79 8.80 1.70 -8.16
C PHE A 79 9.13 0.57 -9.14
N GLU A 80 10.30 0.58 -9.78
CA GLU A 80 10.82 -0.56 -10.54
C GLU A 80 10.88 -1.85 -9.70
N GLU A 81 11.05 -1.77 -8.38
CA GLU A 81 11.04 -2.92 -7.49
C GLU A 81 9.73 -3.72 -7.53
N LEU A 82 8.61 -3.09 -7.87
CA LEU A 82 7.33 -3.77 -7.98
C LEU A 82 7.31 -4.84 -9.09
N TYR A 83 8.09 -4.65 -10.16
CA TYR A 83 8.29 -5.68 -11.17
C TYR A 83 9.05 -6.89 -10.62
N SER A 84 10.05 -6.67 -9.77
CA SER A 84 10.80 -7.73 -9.09
C SER A 84 9.93 -8.53 -8.10
N MET A 85 8.84 -7.93 -7.63
CA MET A 85 7.84 -8.57 -6.78
C MET A 85 6.72 -9.25 -7.58
N ASP A 86 6.76 -9.21 -8.91
CA ASP A 86 5.71 -9.69 -9.81
C ASP A 86 4.33 -9.01 -9.62
N ALA A 87 4.31 -7.77 -9.14
CA ALA A 87 3.07 -7.05 -8.88
C ALA A 87 2.23 -6.82 -10.15
N ASP A 88 2.88 -6.60 -11.29
CA ASP A 88 2.23 -6.45 -12.59
C ASP A 88 1.50 -7.70 -13.05
N SER A 89 1.93 -8.89 -12.63
CA SER A 89 1.28 -10.16 -12.94
C SER A 89 -0.16 -10.26 -12.43
N LEU A 90 -0.52 -9.47 -11.41
CA LEU A 90 -1.86 -9.46 -10.84
C LEU A 90 -2.92 -8.89 -11.82
N THR A 91 -2.52 -8.16 -12.83
CA THR A 91 -3.43 -7.55 -13.80
C THR A 91 -4.38 -8.55 -14.46
N VAL A 92 -3.93 -9.78 -14.68
CA VAL A 92 -4.75 -10.85 -15.27
C VAL A 92 -6.03 -11.13 -14.47
N TYR A 93 -6.01 -10.87 -13.16
CA TYR A 93 -7.16 -11.12 -12.28
C TYR A 93 -8.18 -9.97 -12.27
N ALA A 94 -7.94 -8.88 -12.96
CA ALA A 94 -8.83 -7.71 -12.95
C ALA A 94 -10.17 -7.96 -13.65
N ALA A 95 -10.14 -8.58 -14.82
CA ALA A 95 -11.32 -8.74 -15.68
C ALA A 95 -11.48 -10.16 -16.24
N GLU A 96 -10.41 -10.79 -16.70
CA GLU A 96 -10.45 -12.02 -17.50
C GLU A 96 -11.01 -13.22 -16.75
N ILE A 97 -10.69 -13.37 -15.46
CA ILE A 97 -11.16 -14.48 -14.61
C ILE A 97 -12.66 -14.39 -14.29
N ARG A 98 -13.29 -13.23 -14.48
CA ARG A 98 -14.68 -12.98 -14.09
C ARG A 98 -15.71 -13.38 -15.13
N TYR A 99 -15.30 -13.74 -16.34
CA TYR A 99 -16.20 -14.12 -17.43
C TYR A 99 -16.31 -15.65 -17.53
N PRO A 100 -17.53 -16.22 -17.45
CA PRO A 100 -17.72 -17.68 -17.51
C PRO A 100 -17.25 -18.33 -18.81
N ASP A 101 -17.17 -17.57 -19.90
CA ASP A 101 -16.73 -18.05 -21.23
C ASP A 101 -15.24 -18.38 -21.27
N ASP A 102 -14.46 -17.76 -20.38
CA ASP A 102 -13.02 -17.98 -20.23
C ASP A 102 -12.75 -18.47 -18.80
N PHE A 103 -13.25 -19.67 -18.52
CA PHE A 103 -13.21 -20.22 -17.17
C PHE A 103 -11.80 -20.60 -16.74
N TYR A 104 -11.31 -19.92 -15.70
CA TYR A 104 -10.09 -20.26 -15.01
C TYR A 104 -10.29 -20.13 -13.50
N MET A 105 -9.89 -21.14 -12.75
CA MET A 105 -9.94 -21.10 -11.28
C MET A 105 -8.53 -21.23 -10.72
N PRO A 106 -8.01 -20.18 -10.07
CA PRO A 106 -6.69 -20.24 -9.44
C PRO A 106 -6.58 -21.38 -8.44
N THR A 107 -5.41 -22.01 -8.37
CA THR A 107 -5.10 -22.98 -7.32
C THR A 107 -4.92 -22.29 -5.97
N LEU A 108 -4.97 -23.05 -4.87
CA LEU A 108 -4.69 -22.52 -3.53
C LEU A 108 -3.26 -21.97 -3.43
N GLU A 109 -2.29 -22.63 -4.05
CA GLU A 109 -0.91 -22.16 -4.09
C GLU A 109 -0.77 -20.82 -4.82
N GLU A 110 -1.34 -20.71 -6.02
CA GLU A 110 -1.39 -19.47 -6.78
C GLU A 110 -2.06 -18.34 -6.01
N THR A 111 -3.14 -18.65 -5.30
CA THR A 111 -3.87 -17.68 -4.48
C THR A 111 -3.04 -17.17 -3.31
N ARG A 112 -2.29 -18.05 -2.64
CA ARG A 112 -1.34 -17.64 -1.59
C ARG A 112 -0.26 -16.74 -2.14
N ASP A 113 0.28 -17.04 -3.33
CA ASP A 113 1.26 -16.21 -4.00
C ASP A 113 0.68 -14.82 -4.32
N CYS A 114 -0.56 -14.75 -4.78
CA CYS A 114 -1.24 -13.46 -5.02
C CYS A 114 -1.34 -12.63 -3.74
N ILE A 115 -1.70 -13.24 -2.61
CA ILE A 115 -1.76 -12.56 -1.31
C ILE A 115 -0.37 -12.03 -0.91
N ASP A 116 0.66 -12.86 -1.04
CA ASP A 116 2.04 -12.47 -0.69
C ASP A 116 2.52 -11.29 -1.55
N ILE A 117 2.26 -11.32 -2.86
CA ILE A 117 2.58 -10.23 -3.78
C ILE A 117 1.86 -8.95 -3.35
N ALA A 118 0.56 -9.03 -3.08
CA ALA A 118 -0.23 -7.86 -2.68
C ALA A 118 0.26 -7.25 -1.37
N VAL A 119 0.58 -8.07 -0.37
CA VAL A 119 1.13 -7.61 0.91
C VAL A 119 2.45 -6.89 0.73
N LYS A 120 3.39 -7.47 -0.03
CA LYS A 120 4.70 -6.86 -0.29
C LYS A 120 4.58 -5.55 -1.07
N ALA A 121 3.75 -5.54 -2.11
CA ALA A 121 3.50 -4.33 -2.90
C ALA A 121 2.86 -3.22 -2.04
N MET A 122 1.88 -3.56 -1.23
CA MET A 122 1.25 -2.63 -0.29
C MET A 122 2.27 -2.02 0.67
N GLU A 123 3.09 -2.85 1.31
CA GLU A 123 4.13 -2.40 2.25
C GLU A 123 5.13 -1.46 1.57
N PHE A 124 5.53 -1.77 0.35
CA PHE A 124 6.40 -0.92 -0.45
C PHE A 124 5.77 0.46 -0.68
N VAL A 125 4.54 0.52 -1.17
CA VAL A 125 3.85 1.78 -1.45
C VAL A 125 3.62 2.58 -0.17
N LYS A 126 3.25 1.92 0.94
CA LYS A 126 3.11 2.58 2.25
C LYS A 126 4.40 3.25 2.69
N GLU A 127 5.55 2.58 2.57
CA GLU A 127 6.84 3.14 2.93
C GLU A 127 7.20 4.35 2.05
N GLU A 128 6.96 4.28 0.75
CA GLU A 128 7.19 5.43 -0.14
C GLU A 128 6.28 6.61 0.19
N LEU A 129 5.00 6.37 0.50
CA LEU A 129 4.08 7.41 0.96
C LEU A 129 4.55 8.07 2.25
N LYS A 130 5.02 7.28 3.23
CA LYS A 130 5.57 7.80 4.49
C LYS A 130 6.80 8.67 4.28
N LYS A 131 7.74 8.22 3.45
CA LYS A 131 8.93 9.00 3.09
C LYS A 131 8.58 10.33 2.43
N ASP A 132 7.51 10.36 1.66
CA ASP A 132 7.04 11.54 0.96
C ASP A 132 6.14 12.46 1.82
N GLY A 133 5.94 12.08 3.08
CA GLY A 133 5.24 12.91 4.07
C GLY A 133 3.77 12.57 4.32
N TYR A 134 3.23 11.50 3.71
CA TYR A 134 1.88 11.07 4.01
C TYR A 134 1.80 10.47 5.42
N GLN A 135 0.80 10.90 6.19
CA GLN A 135 0.57 10.41 7.55
C GLN A 135 -0.60 9.42 7.57
N PHE A 136 -0.30 8.17 7.90
CA PHE A 136 -1.33 7.15 8.08
C PHE A 136 -2.09 7.38 9.39
N PRO A 137 -3.44 7.32 9.40
CA PRO A 137 -4.22 7.45 10.62
C PRO A 137 -3.84 6.38 11.65
N GLY A 138 -3.62 6.80 12.92
CA GLY A 138 -3.31 5.89 14.02
C GLY A 138 -1.83 5.53 14.19
N GLU A 139 -0.94 5.99 13.32
CA GLU A 139 0.50 5.88 13.54
C GLU A 139 0.99 7.14 14.27
N GLU A 140 1.48 6.97 15.50
CA GLU A 140 2.12 8.05 16.24
C GLU A 140 3.42 8.45 15.53
N GLN A 141 3.66 9.76 15.40
CA GLN A 141 4.96 10.25 15.00
C GLN A 141 5.96 9.89 16.10
N THR A 142 6.83 8.92 15.86
CA THR A 142 8.07 8.84 16.63
C THR A 142 8.90 10.05 16.24
N LEU A 143 8.85 11.07 17.07
CA LEU A 143 9.79 12.18 16.99
C LEU A 143 11.21 11.62 17.07
N PRO A 144 12.15 12.05 16.20
CA PRO A 144 13.52 11.63 16.35
C PRO A 144 14.01 12.02 17.76
N GLU A 145 14.62 11.08 18.47
CA GLU A 145 15.27 11.27 19.77
C GLU A 145 16.51 12.17 19.61
N SER A 146 16.33 13.41 19.24
CA SER A 146 17.40 14.38 19.21
C SER A 146 16.87 15.73 19.64
N GLN A 147 16.71 15.87 20.92
CA GLN A 147 16.86 17.12 21.68
C GLN A 147 16.36 16.87 23.11
N ILE A 148 17.11 16.07 23.87
CA ILE A 148 17.12 16.22 25.31
C ILE A 148 18.30 17.14 25.57
N ASP A 149 18.03 18.43 25.65
CA ASP A 149 18.97 19.35 26.23
C ASP A 149 19.13 18.97 27.70
N GLU A 150 20.30 18.43 28.04
CA GLU A 150 20.73 18.29 29.42
C GLU A 150 20.90 19.69 30.02
N GLU A 151 19.88 20.23 30.65
CA GLU A 151 20.05 21.31 31.58
C GLU A 151 20.83 20.77 32.78
N SER A 152 22.09 21.11 32.84
CA SER A 152 22.94 20.92 34.04
C SER A 152 22.37 21.71 35.22
N PRO A 153 22.22 21.11 36.40
CA PRO A 153 21.80 21.86 37.57
C PRO A 153 22.92 22.79 38.00
N ASN A 154 22.61 24.07 37.98
CA ASN A 154 23.44 25.12 38.51
C ASN A 154 23.62 24.93 40.04
N GLN A 155 24.82 24.56 40.44
CA GLN A 155 25.19 24.56 41.87
C GLN A 155 25.37 25.99 42.32
N GLY A 156 24.38 26.50 42.99
CA GLY A 156 24.52 27.73 43.76
C GLY A 156 25.47 27.52 44.96
N SER A 157 26.63 28.09 44.86
CA SER A 157 27.53 28.18 46.02
C SER A 157 26.97 29.17 47.02
N ASN A 158 26.58 28.67 48.16
CA ASN A 158 26.24 29.50 49.30
C ASN A 158 27.52 29.76 50.08
N ASN A 159 27.99 30.98 50.05
CA ASN A 159 29.08 31.41 50.90
C ASN A 159 28.51 32.22 52.07
N GLN A 160 28.58 31.67 53.25
CA GLN A 160 28.35 32.43 54.49
C GLN A 160 29.67 32.85 55.11
N ALA A 161 29.75 34.11 55.30
CA ALA A 161 30.69 34.66 56.29
C ALA A 161 30.17 34.55 57.67
#